data_24f1fc0ab8aeb84f136daaa18543b057
#
_entry.id   24f1fc0ab8aeb84f136daaa18543b057
#
_cell.length_a   1.000
_cell.length_b   1.000
_cell.length_c   1.000
_cell.angle_alpha   90.00
_cell.angle_beta   90.00
_cell.angle_gamma   90.00
#
_symmetry.space_group_name_H-M   'P 1'
#
loop_
_entity.id
_entity.type
_entity.pdbx_description
1 polymer ?
#
loop_
_entity_poly.entity_id
_entity_poly.type
_entity_poly.pdbx_seq_one_letter_code
_entity_poly.pdbx_strand_id
1 'polypeptide(L)'
;TFTYVDDKTPVIKESLTFSDDRQKLDMSVTKLDAEDNTPIAGAVFGLYADEDIKNADGRVIIEKGTLLEKATSDENGKIAFVKDYPFAKYVARELVKPAGYVTNEEAVNFDTKYQGQDVKTVVYNSEYKNTPTTFEFTKTDITSGAELTGATLTVLDKDGNVVDTWTSDAKEAH
;
A
#
# COMPACT_ATOMS: atom_id res chain seq x y z
N THR A 1 21.46 41.75 -13.52
CA THR A 1 22.22 42.98 -13.83
C THR A 1 22.97 42.72 -15.11
N PHE A 2 22.71 43.49 -16.14
CA PHE A 2 23.43 43.41 -17.41
C PHE A 2 24.65 44.32 -17.31
N THR A 3 25.80 43.85 -17.77
CA THR A 3 27.04 44.61 -17.73
C THR A 3 27.30 45.18 -19.11
N TYR A 4 27.52 46.51 -19.21
CA TYR A 4 27.99 47.16 -20.42
C TYR A 4 29.39 46.62 -20.78
N VAL A 5 29.57 46.22 -22.03
CA VAL A 5 30.84 45.67 -22.50
C VAL A 5 31.74 46.74 -23.13
N ASP A 6 31.30 47.33 -24.23
CA ASP A 6 31.96 48.45 -24.92
C ASP A 6 31.07 49.04 -26.05
N ASP A 7 31.48 50.17 -26.63
CA ASP A 7 30.75 50.86 -27.69
C ASP A 7 30.78 50.15 -29.05
N LYS A 8 31.58 49.08 -29.19
CA LYS A 8 31.76 48.34 -30.45
C LYS A 8 30.99 47.03 -30.47
N THR A 9 30.45 46.63 -29.36
CA THR A 9 29.66 45.37 -29.26
C THR A 9 28.18 45.64 -29.54
N PRO A 10 27.70 45.35 -30.76
CA PRO A 10 26.33 45.73 -31.14
C PRO A 10 25.25 44.87 -30.47
N VAL A 11 25.62 43.70 -29.97
CA VAL A 11 24.72 42.78 -29.28
C VAL A 11 25.46 42.10 -28.14
N ILE A 12 24.98 42.26 -26.93
CA ILE A 12 25.43 41.50 -25.77
C ILE A 12 24.52 40.25 -25.67
N LYS A 13 25.13 39.10 -25.87
CA LYS A 13 24.42 37.82 -25.75
C LYS A 13 24.65 37.26 -24.37
N GLU A 14 23.61 37.29 -23.53
CA GLU A 14 23.59 36.64 -22.24
C GLU A 14 22.73 35.38 -22.34
N SER A 15 23.26 34.27 -21.91
CA SER A 15 22.51 33.03 -21.82
C SER A 15 22.15 32.78 -20.34
N LEU A 16 20.87 32.82 -20.04
CA LEU A 16 20.36 32.51 -18.72
C LEU A 16 19.64 31.17 -18.80
N THR A 17 20.09 30.22 -17.99
CA THR A 17 19.42 28.93 -17.86
C THR A 17 18.62 28.95 -16.55
N PHE A 18 17.35 28.71 -16.65
CA PHE A 18 16.47 28.49 -15.52
C PHE A 18 16.10 27.01 -15.51
N SER A 19 16.18 26.39 -14.34
CA SER A 19 15.67 25.03 -14.15
C SER A 19 14.68 25.06 -12.99
N ASP A 20 13.48 24.62 -13.25
CA ASP A 20 12.45 24.43 -12.23
C ASP A 20 12.21 22.93 -12.05
N ASP A 21 12.23 22.48 -10.79
CA ASP A 21 11.81 21.14 -10.43
C ASP A 21 10.31 21.15 -10.12
N ARG A 22 9.56 20.25 -10.74
CA ARG A 22 8.17 20.07 -10.36
C ARG A 22 8.07 19.44 -8.98
N GLN A 23 7.02 19.80 -8.25
CA GLN A 23 6.66 19.14 -7.00
C GLN A 23 6.38 17.66 -7.25
N LYS A 24 6.93 16.78 -6.42
CA LYS A 24 6.81 15.32 -6.53
C LYS A 24 5.77 14.78 -5.56
N LEU A 25 5.24 13.59 -5.89
CA LEU A 25 4.36 12.82 -5.02
C LEU A 25 5.14 11.66 -4.40
N ASP A 26 4.95 11.47 -3.08
CA ASP A 26 5.32 10.25 -2.35
C ASP A 26 4.01 9.61 -1.86
N MET A 27 3.57 8.56 -2.53
CA MET A 27 2.35 7.82 -2.20
C MET A 27 2.71 6.46 -1.65
N SER A 28 2.18 6.15 -0.47
CA SER A 28 2.43 4.86 0.20
C SER A 28 1.22 4.37 0.97
N VAL A 29 1.17 3.05 1.18
CA VAL A 29 0.21 2.38 2.06
C VAL A 29 0.99 1.59 3.10
N THR A 30 0.56 1.64 4.35
CA THR A 30 1.08 0.78 5.41
C THR A 30 0.11 -0.36 5.65
N LYS A 31 0.58 -1.59 5.40
CA LYS A 31 -0.20 -2.82 5.55
C LYS A 31 -0.07 -3.37 6.97
N LEU A 32 -1.19 -3.51 7.66
CA LEU A 32 -1.24 -3.88 9.07
C LEU A 32 -2.23 -5.03 9.31
N ASP A 33 -1.99 -5.78 10.38
CA ASP A 33 -2.96 -6.66 11.00
C ASP A 33 -4.07 -5.83 11.68
N ALA A 34 -5.32 -6.25 11.52
CA ALA A 34 -6.47 -5.52 12.06
C ALA A 34 -6.63 -5.68 13.59
N GLU A 35 -6.06 -6.72 14.19
CA GLU A 35 -6.22 -7.02 15.61
C GLU A 35 -5.15 -6.34 16.47
N ASP A 36 -3.88 -6.47 16.06
CA ASP A 36 -2.75 -5.99 16.88
C ASP A 36 -1.91 -4.88 16.22
N ASN A 37 -2.23 -4.49 14.97
CA ASN A 37 -1.52 -3.51 14.16
C ASN A 37 -0.07 -3.89 13.81
N THR A 38 0.28 -5.17 13.88
CA THR A 38 1.58 -5.62 13.39
C THR A 38 1.70 -5.41 11.88
N PRO A 39 2.89 -4.97 11.39
CA PRO A 39 3.13 -4.85 9.96
C PRO A 39 3.06 -6.20 9.24
N ILE A 40 2.46 -6.21 8.04
CA ILE A 40 2.34 -7.42 7.24
C ILE A 40 3.13 -7.27 5.94
N ALA A 41 4.10 -8.15 5.70
CA ALA A 41 4.85 -8.25 4.46
C ALA A 41 4.15 -9.12 3.42
N GLY A 42 4.50 -8.94 2.14
CA GLY A 42 4.10 -9.82 1.04
C GLY A 42 2.74 -9.53 0.40
N ALA A 43 1.98 -8.56 0.89
CA ALA A 43 0.78 -8.08 0.22
C ALA A 43 1.13 -7.31 -1.07
N VAL A 44 0.44 -7.59 -2.17
CA VAL A 44 0.66 -6.89 -3.45
C VAL A 44 -0.47 -5.92 -3.72
N PHE A 45 -0.13 -4.67 -3.96
CA PHE A 45 -1.07 -3.61 -4.32
C PHE A 45 -0.84 -3.12 -5.75
N GLY A 46 -1.93 -2.75 -6.42
CA GLY A 46 -1.92 -2.02 -7.68
C GLY A 46 -2.36 -0.58 -7.47
N LEU A 47 -1.60 0.38 -8.01
CA LEU A 47 -2.00 1.77 -8.12
C LEU A 47 -2.66 2.00 -9.47
N TYR A 48 -3.84 2.61 -9.47
CA TYR A 48 -4.62 2.90 -10.67
C TYR A 48 -4.94 4.38 -10.77
N ALA A 49 -5.08 4.89 -11.99
CA ALA A 49 -5.68 6.21 -12.22
C ALA A 49 -7.17 6.18 -11.86
N ASP A 50 -7.64 7.07 -10.97
CA ASP A 50 -9.06 7.17 -10.61
C ASP A 50 -9.80 8.27 -11.39
N GLU A 51 -9.11 8.94 -12.30
CA GLU A 51 -9.68 9.85 -13.30
C GLU A 51 -8.84 9.82 -14.57
N ASP A 52 -9.38 10.38 -15.66
CA ASP A 52 -8.60 10.60 -16.87
C ASP A 52 -7.53 11.66 -16.63
N ILE A 53 -6.27 11.29 -16.78
CA ILE A 53 -5.14 12.20 -16.64
C ILE A 53 -4.86 12.84 -18.01
N LYS A 54 -4.88 14.18 -18.03
CA LYS A 54 -4.75 14.97 -19.27
C LYS A 54 -3.44 15.74 -19.29
N ASN A 55 -2.91 15.97 -20.50
CA ASN A 55 -1.81 16.90 -20.72
C ASN A 55 -2.33 18.37 -20.72
N ALA A 56 -1.41 19.31 -20.90
CA ALA A 56 -1.72 20.73 -20.94
C ALA A 56 -2.72 21.13 -22.07
N ASP A 57 -2.78 20.35 -23.14
CA ASP A 57 -3.71 20.59 -24.27
C ASP A 57 -5.09 19.98 -24.03
N GLY A 58 -5.32 19.35 -22.86
CA GLY A 58 -6.57 18.71 -22.52
C GLY A 58 -6.75 17.28 -23.08
N ARG A 59 -5.74 16.74 -23.77
CA ARG A 59 -5.77 15.38 -24.30
C ARG A 59 -5.55 14.38 -23.18
N VAL A 60 -6.38 13.34 -23.11
CA VAL A 60 -6.18 12.20 -22.20
C VAL A 60 -4.90 11.46 -22.57
N ILE A 61 -3.99 11.33 -21.62
CA ILE A 61 -2.71 10.59 -21.74
C ILE A 61 -2.72 9.30 -20.93
N ILE A 62 -3.56 9.24 -19.89
CA ILE A 62 -3.81 8.02 -19.11
C ILE A 62 -5.32 7.97 -18.82
N GLU A 63 -5.97 6.89 -19.22
CA GLU A 63 -7.40 6.69 -18.98
C GLU A 63 -7.67 6.25 -17.53
N LYS A 64 -8.80 6.65 -16.99
CA LYS A 64 -9.31 6.15 -15.70
C LYS A 64 -9.31 4.62 -15.69
N GLY A 65 -8.89 4.02 -14.58
CA GLY A 65 -8.81 2.57 -14.40
C GLY A 65 -7.51 1.93 -14.89
N THR A 66 -6.61 2.70 -15.52
CA THR A 66 -5.30 2.18 -15.95
C THR A 66 -4.45 1.80 -14.74
N LEU A 67 -3.94 0.55 -14.71
CA LEU A 67 -2.94 0.11 -13.75
C LEU A 67 -1.59 0.79 -14.04
N LEU A 68 -1.08 1.54 -13.10
CA LEU A 68 0.14 2.35 -13.24
C LEU A 68 1.38 1.67 -12.66
N GLU A 69 1.21 1.05 -11.50
CA GLU A 69 2.30 0.39 -10.77
C GLU A 69 1.75 -0.74 -9.89
N LYS A 70 2.61 -1.75 -9.65
CA LYS A 70 2.41 -2.75 -8.61
C LYS A 70 3.53 -2.65 -7.61
N ALA A 71 3.21 -2.71 -6.33
CA ALA A 71 4.17 -2.70 -5.24
C ALA A 71 3.79 -3.75 -4.20
N THR A 72 4.81 -4.27 -3.50
CA THR A 72 4.64 -5.30 -2.48
C THR A 72 5.03 -4.73 -1.12
N SER A 73 4.28 -5.07 -0.06
CA SER A 73 4.63 -4.65 1.29
C SER A 73 5.94 -5.29 1.76
N ASP A 74 6.80 -4.47 2.31
CA ASP A 74 8.07 -4.88 2.93
C ASP A 74 7.85 -5.40 4.37
N GLU A 75 8.93 -5.70 5.08
CA GLU A 75 8.91 -6.20 6.46
C GLU A 75 8.29 -5.21 7.46
N ASN A 76 8.24 -3.92 7.12
CA ASN A 76 7.57 -2.88 7.89
C ASN A 76 6.12 -2.64 7.42
N GLY A 77 5.60 -3.48 6.54
CA GLY A 77 4.28 -3.33 5.94
C GLY A 77 4.20 -2.21 4.89
N LYS A 78 5.32 -1.55 4.54
CA LYS A 78 5.29 -0.41 3.63
C LYS A 78 5.16 -0.83 2.17
N ILE A 79 4.18 -0.27 1.49
CA ILE A 79 3.95 -0.35 0.05
C ILE A 79 4.20 1.05 -0.50
N ALA A 80 5.28 1.26 -1.25
CA ALA A 80 5.64 2.55 -1.83
C ALA A 80 5.45 2.53 -3.35
N PHE A 81 4.78 3.55 -3.90
CA PHE A 81 4.65 3.78 -5.33
C PHE A 81 5.71 4.78 -5.75
N VAL A 82 6.75 4.28 -6.44
CA VAL A 82 8.01 5.03 -6.63
C VAL A 82 8.14 5.76 -7.97
N LYS A 83 7.21 5.52 -8.90
CA LYS A 83 7.23 6.24 -10.17
C LYS A 83 6.86 7.71 -9.97
N ASP A 84 7.22 8.52 -10.94
CA ASP A 84 6.94 9.96 -10.92
C ASP A 84 5.55 10.24 -11.52
N TYR A 85 4.60 10.63 -10.69
CA TYR A 85 3.20 10.84 -11.04
C TYR A 85 2.83 12.33 -11.08
N PRO A 86 1.96 12.79 -12.02
CA PRO A 86 1.36 14.11 -11.96
C PRO A 86 0.33 14.19 -10.81
N PHE A 87 -0.07 15.42 -10.44
CA PHE A 87 -1.21 15.60 -9.54
C PHE A 87 -2.50 15.15 -10.23
N ALA A 88 -3.19 14.19 -9.63
CA ALA A 88 -4.44 13.62 -10.11
C ALA A 88 -5.09 12.79 -8.98
N LYS A 89 -6.19 12.12 -9.26
CA LYS A 89 -6.77 11.14 -8.36
C LYS A 89 -6.25 9.74 -8.69
N TYR A 90 -5.83 9.04 -7.65
CA TYR A 90 -5.35 7.67 -7.73
C TYR A 90 -6.09 6.79 -6.73
N VAL A 91 -6.12 5.50 -7.01
CA VAL A 91 -6.67 4.49 -6.11
C VAL A 91 -5.72 3.30 -6.04
N ALA A 92 -5.37 2.89 -4.80
CA ALA A 92 -4.62 1.66 -4.57
C ALA A 92 -5.57 0.55 -4.11
N ARG A 93 -5.40 -0.66 -4.67
CA ARG A 93 -6.19 -1.85 -4.36
C ARG A 93 -5.28 -3.03 -4.08
N GLU A 94 -5.66 -3.85 -3.08
CA GLU A 94 -4.98 -5.11 -2.83
C GLU A 94 -5.27 -6.09 -3.97
N LEU A 95 -4.21 -6.61 -4.59
CA LEU A 95 -4.26 -7.60 -5.67
C LEU A 95 -3.98 -9.02 -5.18
N VAL A 96 -3.08 -9.12 -4.19
CA VAL A 96 -2.73 -10.37 -3.53
C VAL A 96 -2.66 -10.13 -2.04
N LYS A 97 -3.55 -10.77 -1.31
CA LYS A 97 -3.55 -10.75 0.16
C LYS A 97 -2.45 -11.68 0.71
N PRO A 98 -1.90 -11.40 1.88
CA PRO A 98 -1.02 -12.32 2.58
C PRO A 98 -1.75 -13.63 2.97
N ALA A 99 -0.99 -14.71 3.09
CA ALA A 99 -1.54 -15.98 3.60
C ALA A 99 -2.03 -15.80 5.05
N GLY A 100 -3.13 -16.46 5.40
CA GLY A 100 -3.70 -16.40 6.76
C GLY A 100 -4.62 -15.20 7.02
N TYR A 101 -4.93 -14.40 6.02
CA TYR A 101 -5.81 -13.22 6.16
C TYR A 101 -7.07 -13.32 5.32
N VAL A 102 -8.13 -12.65 5.76
CA VAL A 102 -9.37 -12.49 4.99
C VAL A 102 -9.14 -11.42 3.91
N THR A 103 -9.77 -11.58 2.75
CA THR A 103 -9.74 -10.56 1.69
C THR A 103 -10.47 -9.30 2.18
N ASN A 104 -9.83 -8.15 2.01
CA ASN A 104 -10.44 -6.84 2.18
C ASN A 104 -10.59 -6.21 0.79
N GLU A 105 -11.80 -5.78 0.43
CA GLU A 105 -12.10 -5.19 -0.89
C GLU A 105 -12.09 -3.66 -0.86
N GLU A 106 -11.73 -3.05 0.26
CA GLU A 106 -11.60 -1.60 0.37
C GLU A 106 -10.50 -1.08 -0.57
N ALA A 107 -10.57 0.19 -0.86
CA ALA A 107 -9.59 0.87 -1.70
C ALA A 107 -9.02 2.08 -0.96
N VAL A 108 -7.73 2.34 -1.17
CA VAL A 108 -7.06 3.54 -0.66
C VAL A 108 -7.08 4.61 -1.74
N ASN A 109 -7.73 5.73 -1.46
CA ASN A 109 -7.86 6.83 -2.41
C ASN A 109 -6.84 7.93 -2.12
N PHE A 110 -6.18 8.44 -3.17
CA PHE A 110 -5.26 9.57 -3.12
C PHE A 110 -5.80 10.70 -4.01
N ASP A 111 -6.35 11.76 -3.41
CA ASP A 111 -6.72 13.00 -4.10
C ASP A 111 -5.55 13.98 -3.99
N THR A 112 -4.62 13.90 -4.94
CA THR A 112 -3.35 14.60 -4.86
C THR A 112 -3.44 16.02 -5.40
N LYS A 113 -2.89 16.98 -4.66
CA LYS A 113 -2.98 18.41 -4.97
C LYS A 113 -1.66 19.12 -4.74
N TYR A 114 -1.40 20.12 -5.57
CA TYR A 114 -0.29 21.04 -5.40
C TYR A 114 -0.36 21.77 -4.03
N GLN A 115 0.77 21.86 -3.32
CA GLN A 115 0.84 22.41 -1.97
C GLN A 115 1.77 23.63 -1.83
N GLY A 116 1.90 24.43 -2.88
CA GLY A 116 2.73 25.64 -2.83
C GLY A 116 4.18 25.40 -3.27
N GLN A 117 4.88 26.49 -3.59
CA GLN A 117 6.22 26.44 -4.22
C GLN A 117 7.33 25.95 -3.28
N ASP A 118 7.13 26.07 -1.98
CA ASP A 118 8.16 25.71 -0.98
C ASP A 118 8.16 24.20 -0.64
N VAL A 119 7.13 23.46 -1.08
CA VAL A 119 7.00 22.02 -0.85
C VAL A 119 7.57 21.25 -2.04
N LYS A 120 8.71 20.59 -1.88
CA LYS A 120 9.32 19.77 -2.95
C LYS A 120 8.64 18.44 -3.15
N THR A 121 8.17 17.81 -2.07
CA THR A 121 7.51 16.50 -2.10
C THR A 121 6.26 16.53 -1.24
N VAL A 122 5.12 16.15 -1.83
CA VAL A 122 3.85 15.98 -1.11
C VAL A 122 3.71 14.51 -0.75
N VAL A 123 3.57 14.23 0.54
CA VAL A 123 3.50 12.86 1.08
C VAL A 123 2.05 12.49 1.35
N TYR A 124 1.63 11.35 0.81
CA TYR A 124 0.37 10.70 1.09
C TYR A 124 0.64 9.30 1.63
N ASN A 125 0.31 9.05 2.88
CA ASN A 125 0.38 7.74 3.50
C ASN A 125 -0.99 7.37 4.07
N SER A 126 -1.39 6.12 3.86
CA SER A 126 -2.64 5.56 4.40
C SER A 126 -2.38 4.19 5.00
N GLU A 127 -3.19 3.79 5.95
CA GLU A 127 -3.19 2.43 6.49
C GLU A 127 -4.19 1.55 5.74
N TYR A 128 -3.87 0.26 5.65
CA TYR A 128 -4.77 -0.75 5.13
C TYR A 128 -4.65 -2.02 5.97
N LYS A 129 -5.77 -2.48 6.50
CA LYS A 129 -5.79 -3.58 7.47
C LYS A 129 -6.51 -4.80 6.92
N ASN A 130 -5.93 -5.99 7.15
CA ASN A 130 -6.63 -7.25 6.93
C ASN A 130 -6.86 -7.95 8.25
N THR A 131 -8.02 -8.58 8.38
CA THR A 131 -8.36 -9.42 9.52
C THR A 131 -7.72 -10.78 9.36
N PRO A 132 -7.02 -11.32 10.37
CA PRO A 132 -6.48 -12.67 10.32
C PRO A 132 -7.61 -13.70 10.24
N THR A 133 -7.34 -14.84 9.60
CA THR A 133 -8.23 -15.99 9.61
C THR A 133 -7.96 -16.79 10.88
N THR A 134 -8.98 -16.94 11.70
CA THR A 134 -8.93 -17.76 12.91
C THR A 134 -9.62 -19.11 12.69
N PHE A 135 -9.13 -20.13 13.36
CA PHE A 135 -9.73 -21.45 13.40
C PHE A 135 -10.05 -21.78 14.84
N GLU A 136 -11.23 -22.31 15.07
CA GLU A 136 -11.69 -22.74 16.37
C GLU A 136 -11.83 -24.26 16.38
N PHE A 137 -11.27 -24.93 17.36
CA PHE A 137 -11.29 -26.38 17.50
C PHE A 137 -11.93 -26.81 18.81
N THR A 138 -12.90 -27.73 18.72
CA THR A 138 -13.53 -28.36 19.88
C THR A 138 -13.39 -29.88 19.82
N LYS A 139 -13.29 -30.50 20.96
CA LYS A 139 -13.29 -31.97 21.07
C LYS A 139 -14.49 -32.42 21.90
N THR A 140 -15.46 -33.06 21.27
CA THR A 140 -16.72 -33.47 21.90
C THR A 140 -16.90 -34.98 21.92
N ASP A 141 -17.65 -35.46 22.91
CA ASP A 141 -18.18 -36.83 22.94
C ASP A 141 -19.30 -36.98 21.90
N ILE A 142 -19.21 -38.04 21.09
CA ILE A 142 -20.13 -38.23 19.97
C ILE A 142 -21.58 -38.55 20.42
N THR A 143 -21.75 -39.04 21.65
CA THR A 143 -23.04 -39.44 22.19
C THR A 143 -23.74 -38.32 22.93
N SER A 144 -23.03 -37.63 23.76
CA SER A 144 -23.59 -36.57 24.62
C SER A 144 -23.40 -35.15 24.05
N GLY A 145 -22.49 -34.95 23.10
CA GLY A 145 -22.10 -33.64 22.62
C GLY A 145 -21.32 -32.82 23.63
N ALA A 146 -21.03 -33.38 24.81
CA ALA A 146 -20.25 -32.68 25.85
C ALA A 146 -18.77 -32.61 25.44
N GLU A 147 -18.12 -31.51 25.83
CA GLU A 147 -16.68 -31.36 25.60
C GLU A 147 -15.88 -32.38 26.38
N LEU A 148 -14.86 -32.95 25.77
CA LEU A 148 -13.94 -33.93 26.36
C LEU A 148 -12.67 -33.22 26.82
N THR A 149 -12.28 -33.44 28.06
CA THR A 149 -11.04 -32.93 28.66
C THR A 149 -9.89 -33.93 28.55
N GLY A 150 -8.65 -33.41 28.54
CA GLY A 150 -7.44 -34.21 28.66
C GLY A 150 -6.97 -34.86 27.36
N ALA A 151 -7.56 -34.55 26.23
CA ALA A 151 -7.07 -34.98 24.92
C ALA A 151 -6.01 -34.00 24.41
N THR A 152 -4.82 -34.48 24.07
CA THR A 152 -3.81 -33.67 23.40
C THR A 152 -4.12 -33.63 21.89
N LEU A 153 -4.28 -32.45 21.34
CA LEU A 153 -4.49 -32.19 19.94
C LEU A 153 -3.28 -31.45 19.36
N THR A 154 -2.94 -31.76 18.12
CA THR A 154 -1.84 -31.13 17.40
C THR A 154 -2.32 -30.75 16.00
N VAL A 155 -2.14 -29.49 15.62
CA VAL A 155 -2.35 -28.99 14.27
C VAL A 155 -1.04 -29.05 13.50
N LEU A 156 -1.08 -29.63 12.33
CA LEU A 156 0.07 -29.70 11.42
C LEU A 156 -0.21 -28.87 10.16
N ASP A 157 0.84 -28.28 9.61
CA ASP A 157 0.76 -27.68 8.28
C ASP A 157 0.73 -28.78 7.19
N LYS A 158 0.62 -28.34 5.92
CA LYS A 158 0.60 -29.25 4.75
C LYS A 158 1.88 -30.09 4.57
N ASP A 159 2.98 -29.65 5.17
CA ASP A 159 4.29 -30.31 5.09
C ASP A 159 4.57 -31.21 6.32
N GLY A 160 3.61 -31.27 7.26
CA GLY A 160 3.67 -32.10 8.46
C GLY A 160 4.39 -31.45 9.65
N ASN A 161 4.71 -30.16 9.59
CA ASN A 161 5.27 -29.44 10.71
C ASN A 161 4.20 -29.08 11.73
N VAL A 162 4.56 -29.14 13.02
CA VAL A 162 3.65 -28.77 14.11
C VAL A 162 3.44 -27.24 14.08
N VAL A 163 2.18 -26.84 13.93
CA VAL A 163 1.75 -25.43 14.01
C VAL A 163 1.35 -25.09 15.43
N ASP A 164 0.57 -25.99 16.08
CA ASP A 164 0.10 -25.79 17.43
C ASP A 164 -0.16 -27.13 18.13
N THR A 165 -0.08 -27.14 19.47
CA THR A 165 -0.40 -28.31 20.30
C THR A 165 -0.99 -27.87 21.63
N TRP A 166 -2.19 -28.39 21.97
CA TRP A 166 -2.82 -28.09 23.27
C TRP A 166 -3.52 -29.31 23.83
N THR A 167 -3.92 -29.20 25.08
CA THR A 167 -4.74 -30.22 25.75
C THR A 167 -6.16 -29.68 25.94
N SER A 168 -7.15 -30.41 25.46
CA SER A 168 -8.56 -29.98 25.55
C SER A 168 -9.00 -29.85 27.01
N ASP A 169 -9.72 -28.81 27.34
CA ASP A 169 -10.42 -28.61 28.59
C ASP A 169 -11.93 -28.53 28.37
N ALA A 170 -12.74 -28.52 29.40
CA ALA A 170 -14.19 -28.52 29.29
C ALA A 170 -14.81 -27.13 29.16
N LYS A 171 -14.01 -26.10 28.96
CA LYS A 171 -14.49 -24.73 29.16
C LYS A 171 -14.51 -23.87 27.90
N GLU A 172 -13.55 -24.06 27.02
CA GLU A 172 -13.38 -23.16 25.87
C GLU A 172 -12.87 -23.93 24.66
N ALA A 173 -13.33 -23.55 23.47
CA ALA A 173 -12.70 -23.93 22.22
C ALA A 173 -11.30 -23.32 22.13
N HIS A 174 -10.42 -24.02 21.44
CA HIS A 174 -9.05 -23.54 21.22
C HIS A 174 -8.94 -22.83 19.89
#